data_83b94d28d2a150226c046c6f6a6263a7
#
_entry.id   83b94d28d2a150226c046c6f6a6263a7
#
_cell.length_a   1.000
_cell.length_b   1.000
_cell.length_c   1.000
_cell.angle_alpha   90.00
_cell.angle_beta   90.00
_cell.angle_gamma   90.00
#
_symmetry.space_group_name_H-M   'P 1'
#
loop_
_entity.id
_entity.type
_entity.pdbx_description
1 polymer ?
#
loop_
_entity_poly.entity_id
_entity_poly.type
_entity_poly.pdbx_seq_one_letter_code
_entity_poly.pdbx_strand_id
1 'polypeptide(L)'
;MANGTTLAKGPKANSRDAILDAAERLFANSGFDGTSMRSIAEAAGVAQALLHYHFGTKERLFAEMFTRRSEAINAARIERLDSLFARGLPTLEEVLDTLLRPLIELGHDDSRGGSYFSRLVVSVASDRDPRSCELIADNYDPVARRFISALIRVLPGLKGTDAVRGYLFVIGVGMTIMAPTGRLNRLSGDRCDDADTDAMVDHAVPFAAAGLRSFVTRAAKNGLR
;
A
#
# COMPACT_ATOMS: atom_id res chain seq x y z
N MET A 1 8.48 41.18 -39.69
CA MET A 1 9.32 40.65 -38.59
C MET A 1 8.40 39.94 -37.62
N ALA A 2 8.32 38.64 -37.70
CA ALA A 2 7.47 37.83 -36.83
C ALA A 2 8.40 37.11 -35.84
N ASN A 3 8.34 37.51 -34.56
CA ASN A 3 9.04 36.83 -33.48
C ASN A 3 8.28 35.57 -33.10
N GLY A 4 8.80 34.40 -33.46
CA GLY A 4 8.36 33.13 -32.97
C GLY A 4 8.76 32.95 -31.52
N THR A 5 7.78 33.00 -30.60
CA THR A 5 7.95 32.62 -29.20
C THR A 5 8.04 31.10 -29.10
N THR A 6 9.25 30.61 -28.95
CA THR A 6 9.51 29.19 -28.62
C THR A 6 9.04 28.96 -27.21
N LEU A 7 7.90 28.25 -27.04
CA LEU A 7 7.44 27.74 -25.75
C LEU A 7 8.51 26.77 -25.19
N ALA A 8 9.12 27.18 -24.09
CA ALA A 8 10.04 26.32 -23.34
C ALA A 8 9.34 25.02 -22.94
N LYS A 9 9.80 23.92 -23.51
CA LYS A 9 9.43 22.57 -23.12
C LYS A 9 9.89 22.38 -21.67
N GLY A 10 8.96 22.25 -20.73
CA GLY A 10 9.25 21.91 -19.34
C GLY A 10 10.13 20.65 -19.25
N PRO A 11 10.74 20.36 -18.07
CA PRO A 11 11.67 19.25 -17.94
C PRO A 11 11.00 17.98 -18.48
N LYS A 12 11.66 17.33 -19.44
CA LYS A 12 11.20 16.05 -20.01
C LYS A 12 11.08 15.08 -18.83
N ALA A 13 9.86 14.76 -18.41
CA ALA A 13 9.62 13.59 -17.57
C ALA A 13 10.42 12.44 -18.18
N ASN A 14 11.25 11.78 -17.37
CA ASN A 14 12.06 10.66 -17.85
C ASN A 14 11.08 9.67 -18.51
N SER A 15 11.34 9.29 -19.75
CA SER A 15 10.44 8.38 -20.50
C SER A 15 10.14 7.11 -19.72
N ARG A 16 11.08 6.67 -18.88
CA ARG A 16 10.94 5.53 -18.01
C ARG A 16 9.83 5.75 -16.95
N ASP A 17 9.79 6.93 -16.33
CA ASP A 17 8.76 7.27 -15.33
C ASP A 17 7.37 7.39 -15.97
N ALA A 18 7.29 8.01 -17.16
CA ALA A 18 6.03 8.09 -17.90
C ALA A 18 5.47 6.70 -18.26
N ILE A 19 6.35 5.75 -18.61
CA ILE A 19 5.97 4.35 -18.86
C ILE A 19 5.45 3.69 -17.56
N LEU A 20 6.15 3.85 -16.44
CA LEU A 20 5.75 3.26 -15.16
C LEU A 20 4.39 3.80 -14.68
N ASP A 21 4.15 5.11 -14.83
CA ASP A 21 2.88 5.75 -14.45
C ASP A 21 1.72 5.31 -15.37
N ALA A 22 1.97 5.14 -16.66
CA ALA A 22 0.98 4.59 -17.59
C ALA A 22 0.67 3.12 -17.29
N ALA A 23 1.69 2.33 -16.98
CA ALA A 23 1.57 0.93 -16.61
C ALA A 23 0.72 0.76 -15.34
N GLU A 24 0.97 1.57 -14.30
CA GLU A 24 0.22 1.54 -13.05
C GLU A 24 -1.29 1.73 -13.29
N ARG A 25 -1.67 2.76 -14.05
CA ARG A 25 -3.09 3.01 -14.38
C ARG A 25 -3.73 1.88 -15.17
N LEU A 26 -3.05 1.35 -16.18
CA LEU A 26 -3.60 0.30 -17.03
C LEU A 26 -3.72 -1.02 -16.30
N PHE A 27 -2.72 -1.43 -15.54
CA PHE A 27 -2.78 -2.64 -14.72
C PHE A 27 -3.86 -2.58 -13.65
N ALA A 28 -4.05 -1.42 -13.00
CA ALA A 28 -5.10 -1.25 -12.01
C ALA A 28 -6.52 -1.33 -12.58
N ASN A 29 -6.71 -0.88 -13.83
CA ASN A 29 -8.04 -0.86 -14.46
C ASN A 29 -8.36 -2.16 -15.20
N SER A 30 -7.37 -2.79 -15.84
CA SER A 30 -7.58 -3.92 -16.76
C SER A 30 -6.94 -5.22 -16.26
N GLY A 31 -6.28 -5.20 -15.11
CA GLY A 31 -5.49 -6.32 -14.61
C GLY A 31 -4.23 -6.58 -15.42
N PHE A 32 -3.43 -7.55 -14.96
CA PHE A 32 -2.20 -7.92 -15.64
C PHE A 32 -2.49 -8.48 -17.04
N ASP A 33 -3.41 -9.43 -17.17
CA ASP A 33 -3.70 -10.12 -18.45
C ASP A 33 -4.38 -9.19 -19.47
N GLY A 34 -5.26 -8.29 -19.02
CA GLY A 34 -5.97 -7.34 -19.88
C GLY A 34 -5.11 -6.18 -20.38
N THR A 35 -3.87 -6.05 -19.91
CA THR A 35 -2.95 -4.97 -20.30
C THR A 35 -1.88 -5.47 -21.24
N SER A 36 -1.58 -4.72 -22.32
CA SER A 36 -0.53 -5.04 -23.28
C SER A 36 0.62 -4.03 -23.24
N MET A 37 1.83 -4.47 -23.62
CA MET A 37 2.98 -3.57 -23.80
C MET A 37 2.70 -2.46 -24.82
N ARG A 38 1.90 -2.75 -25.84
CA ARG A 38 1.49 -1.77 -26.84
C ARG A 38 0.59 -0.70 -26.22
N SER A 39 -0.46 -1.09 -25.48
CA SER A 39 -1.36 -0.11 -24.83
C SER A 39 -0.64 0.76 -23.82
N ILE A 40 0.37 0.22 -23.12
CA ILE A 40 1.20 1.01 -22.20
C ILE A 40 2.06 2.02 -22.97
N ALA A 41 2.68 1.63 -24.07
CA ALA A 41 3.49 2.53 -24.90
C ALA A 41 2.64 3.68 -25.48
N GLU A 42 1.45 3.38 -25.98
CA GLU A 42 0.48 4.36 -26.47
C GLU A 42 0.06 5.34 -25.35
N ALA A 43 -0.28 4.82 -24.17
CA ALA A 43 -0.68 5.64 -23.02
C ALA A 43 0.47 6.51 -22.45
N ALA A 44 1.70 6.04 -22.53
CA ALA A 44 2.90 6.77 -22.14
C ALA A 44 3.39 7.76 -23.21
N GLY A 45 2.84 7.74 -24.43
CA GLY A 45 3.27 8.57 -25.54
C GLY A 45 4.68 8.25 -26.03
N VAL A 46 5.10 6.98 -25.96
CA VAL A 46 6.44 6.53 -26.37
C VAL A 46 6.37 5.45 -27.45
N ALA A 47 7.47 5.27 -28.19
CA ALA A 47 7.60 4.16 -29.13
C ALA A 47 7.66 2.82 -28.35
N GLN A 48 6.97 1.79 -28.85
CA GLN A 48 6.99 0.46 -28.23
C GLN A 48 8.40 -0.12 -28.12
N ALA A 49 9.27 0.18 -29.08
CA ALA A 49 10.68 -0.23 -29.04
C ALA A 49 11.43 0.36 -27.82
N LEU A 50 11.12 1.59 -27.41
CA LEU A 50 11.71 2.23 -26.24
C LEU A 50 11.24 1.53 -24.95
N LEU A 51 9.97 1.14 -24.88
CA LEU A 51 9.43 0.40 -23.76
C LEU A 51 10.10 -0.98 -23.62
N HIS A 52 10.26 -1.72 -24.73
CA HIS A 52 11.01 -2.99 -24.75
C HIS A 52 12.48 -2.79 -24.39
N TYR A 53 13.10 -1.71 -24.81
CA TYR A 53 14.48 -1.38 -24.44
C TYR A 53 14.64 -1.20 -22.92
N HIS A 54 13.70 -0.49 -22.27
CA HIS A 54 13.79 -0.23 -20.83
C HIS A 54 13.44 -1.45 -19.96
N PHE A 55 12.40 -2.19 -20.35
CA PHE A 55 11.80 -3.19 -19.45
C PHE A 55 11.84 -4.62 -20.00
N GLY A 56 12.03 -4.81 -21.30
CA GLY A 56 12.05 -6.13 -21.94
C GLY A 56 10.68 -6.79 -21.97
N THR A 57 10.18 -7.27 -20.82
CA THR A 57 8.90 -8.00 -20.71
C THR A 57 7.85 -7.27 -19.89
N LYS A 58 6.58 -7.69 -20.04
CA LYS A 58 5.46 -7.15 -19.27
C LYS A 58 5.58 -7.47 -17.79
N GLU A 59 6.05 -8.66 -17.45
CA GLU A 59 6.29 -9.12 -16.08
C GLU A 59 7.32 -8.24 -15.38
N ARG A 60 8.44 -7.96 -16.06
CA ARG A 60 9.48 -7.11 -15.51
C ARG A 60 9.01 -5.67 -15.33
N LEU A 61 8.28 -5.12 -16.30
CA LEU A 61 7.67 -3.80 -16.19
C LEU A 61 6.71 -3.73 -14.98
N PHE A 62 5.87 -4.76 -14.82
CA PHE A 62 4.94 -4.85 -13.70
C PHE A 62 5.67 -4.87 -12.35
N ALA A 63 6.68 -5.74 -12.21
CA ALA A 63 7.46 -5.85 -10.98
C ALA A 63 8.19 -4.54 -10.65
N GLU A 64 8.84 -3.90 -11.63
CA GLU A 64 9.55 -2.64 -11.41
C GLU A 64 8.59 -1.48 -11.04
N MET A 65 7.42 -1.40 -11.68
CA MET A 65 6.38 -0.41 -11.34
C MET A 65 5.88 -0.63 -9.90
N PHE A 66 5.56 -1.87 -9.55
CA PHE A 66 5.06 -2.23 -8.23
C PHE A 66 6.09 -1.95 -7.12
N THR A 67 7.34 -2.35 -7.35
CA THR A 67 8.45 -2.13 -6.41
C THR A 67 8.73 -0.64 -6.20
N ARG A 68 8.79 0.17 -7.26
CA ARG A 68 8.99 1.62 -7.16
C ARG A 68 8.00 2.29 -6.19
N ARG A 69 6.72 1.92 -6.29
CA ARG A 69 5.68 2.49 -5.44
C ARG A 69 5.73 1.93 -4.02
N SER A 70 5.91 0.63 -3.89
CA SER A 70 6.01 -0.06 -2.59
C SER A 70 7.18 0.47 -1.77
N GLU A 71 8.36 0.64 -2.37
CA GLU A 71 9.56 1.16 -1.69
C GLU A 71 9.33 2.55 -1.10
N ALA A 72 8.76 3.48 -1.88
CA ALA A 72 8.50 4.84 -1.41
C ALA A 72 7.53 4.87 -0.20
N ILE A 73 6.46 4.08 -0.27
CA ILE A 73 5.46 3.99 0.80
C ILE A 73 6.06 3.33 2.04
N ASN A 74 6.81 2.25 1.85
CA ASN A 74 7.40 1.49 2.94
C ASN A 74 8.53 2.25 3.62
N ALA A 75 9.36 3.00 2.86
CA ALA A 75 10.37 3.89 3.43
C ALA A 75 9.73 4.93 4.35
N ALA A 76 8.66 5.60 3.90
CA ALA A 76 7.95 6.58 4.71
C ALA A 76 7.34 5.97 6.00
N ARG A 77 6.82 4.73 5.94
CA ARG A 77 6.31 4.01 7.12
C ARG A 77 7.42 3.69 8.12
N ILE A 78 8.55 3.21 7.64
CA ILE A 78 9.69 2.87 8.51
C ILE A 78 10.26 4.13 9.15
N GLU A 79 10.40 5.21 8.40
CA GLU A 79 10.86 6.50 8.94
C GLU A 79 9.93 7.02 10.04
N ARG A 80 8.61 6.97 9.82
CA ARG A 80 7.60 7.34 10.85
C ARG A 80 7.71 6.45 12.08
N LEU A 81 7.86 5.13 11.91
CA LEU A 81 8.01 4.18 13.01
C LEU A 81 9.28 4.46 13.82
N ASP A 82 10.42 4.67 13.14
CA ASP A 82 11.70 4.96 13.79
C ASP A 82 11.66 6.30 14.54
N SER A 83 11.05 7.33 13.94
CA SER A 83 10.84 8.64 14.58
C SER A 83 9.92 8.54 15.81
N LEU A 84 8.93 7.65 15.77
CA LEU A 84 8.03 7.41 16.90
C LEU A 84 8.80 6.81 18.08
N PHE A 85 9.62 5.76 17.84
CA PHE A 85 10.43 5.13 18.88
C PHE A 85 11.60 6.00 19.37
N ALA A 86 12.11 6.93 18.57
CA ALA A 86 13.13 7.88 19.00
C ALA A 86 12.66 8.84 20.10
N ARG A 87 11.34 9.07 20.21
CA ARG A 87 10.72 9.93 21.23
C ARG A 87 10.41 9.19 22.53
N GLY A 88 10.60 7.88 22.59
CA GLY A 88 10.31 7.02 23.74
C GLY A 88 9.55 5.76 23.33
N LEU A 89 9.02 5.04 24.31
CA LEU A 89 8.17 3.87 24.04
C LEU A 89 6.76 4.34 23.67
N PRO A 90 6.31 4.12 22.41
CA PRO A 90 4.99 4.55 21.98
C PRO A 90 3.88 3.66 22.55
N THR A 91 2.65 4.15 22.44
CA THR A 91 1.45 3.35 22.67
C THR A 91 1.20 2.39 21.52
N LEU A 92 0.38 1.36 21.75
CA LEU A 92 -0.06 0.42 20.71
C LEU A 92 -0.79 1.16 19.57
N GLU A 93 -1.64 2.14 19.95
CA GLU A 93 -2.43 2.93 19.01
C GLU A 93 -1.55 3.79 18.10
N GLU A 94 -0.49 4.40 18.63
CA GLU A 94 0.46 5.18 17.81
C GLU A 94 1.20 4.30 16.80
N VAL A 95 1.58 3.08 17.18
CA VAL A 95 2.19 2.12 16.24
C VAL A 95 1.20 1.70 15.16
N LEU A 96 -0.06 1.45 15.53
CA LEU A 96 -1.12 1.07 14.59
C LEU A 96 -1.50 2.22 13.65
N ASP A 97 -1.56 3.47 14.13
CA ASP A 97 -1.78 4.64 13.29
C ASP A 97 -0.65 4.78 12.26
N THR A 98 0.61 4.63 12.70
CA THR A 98 1.78 4.66 11.81
C THR A 98 1.72 3.57 10.72
N LEU A 99 1.11 2.42 11.00
CA LEU A 99 0.93 1.34 10.04
C LEU A 99 -0.26 1.59 9.10
N LEU A 100 -1.42 1.97 9.65
CA LEU A 100 -2.69 2.00 8.91
C LEU A 100 -2.92 3.31 8.16
N ARG A 101 -2.62 4.47 8.76
CA ARG A 101 -2.90 5.78 8.16
C ARG A 101 -2.31 5.94 6.77
N PRO A 102 -1.01 5.64 6.51
CA PRO A 102 -0.45 5.78 5.16
C PRO A 102 -1.07 4.84 4.12
N LEU A 103 -1.59 3.68 4.55
CA LEU A 103 -2.34 2.75 3.68
C LEU A 103 -3.67 3.35 3.26
N ILE A 104 -4.41 3.88 4.23
CA ILE A 104 -5.75 4.44 4.03
C ILE A 104 -5.66 5.71 3.19
N GLU A 105 -4.75 6.63 3.55
CA GLU A 105 -4.50 7.88 2.81
C GLU A 105 -4.13 7.60 1.34
N LEU A 106 -3.30 6.58 1.09
CA LEU A 106 -2.91 6.18 -0.27
C LEU A 106 -4.12 5.83 -1.13
N GLY A 107 -5.08 5.10 -0.57
CA GLY A 107 -6.28 4.67 -1.30
C GLY A 107 -7.15 5.83 -1.78
N HIS A 108 -7.02 6.99 -1.17
CA HIS A 108 -7.81 8.19 -1.45
C HIS A 108 -7.00 9.31 -2.12
N ASP A 109 -5.69 9.12 -2.34
CA ASP A 109 -4.85 10.10 -3.05
C ASP A 109 -4.87 9.88 -4.56
N ASP A 110 -5.86 10.46 -5.23
CA ASP A 110 -5.94 10.43 -6.70
C ASP A 110 -4.89 11.31 -7.38
N SER A 111 -4.31 12.29 -6.66
CA SER A 111 -3.37 13.25 -7.23
C SER A 111 -2.07 12.59 -7.72
N ARG A 112 -1.68 11.48 -7.10
CA ARG A 112 -0.48 10.70 -7.42
C ARG A 112 -0.78 9.25 -7.85
N GLY A 113 -2.03 8.95 -8.23
CA GLY A 113 -2.42 7.62 -8.64
C GLY A 113 -2.51 6.59 -7.49
N GLY A 114 -2.65 7.05 -6.24
CA GLY A 114 -2.71 6.18 -5.07
C GLY A 114 -3.88 5.22 -5.10
N SER A 115 -5.04 5.65 -5.55
CA SER A 115 -6.23 4.80 -5.71
C SER A 115 -6.01 3.67 -6.75
N TYR A 116 -5.19 3.88 -7.76
CA TYR A 116 -4.81 2.81 -8.70
C TYR A 116 -3.89 1.80 -8.03
N PHE A 117 -2.87 2.29 -7.34
CA PHE A 117 -1.89 1.43 -6.70
C PHE A 117 -2.50 0.62 -5.54
N SER A 118 -3.39 1.20 -4.73
CA SER A 118 -4.07 0.49 -3.65
C SER A 118 -4.87 -0.70 -4.17
N ARG A 119 -5.59 -0.55 -5.30
CA ARG A 119 -6.30 -1.66 -5.95
C ARG A 119 -5.35 -2.74 -6.44
N LEU A 120 -4.19 -2.36 -6.99
CA LEU A 120 -3.16 -3.32 -7.41
C LEU A 120 -2.60 -4.10 -6.22
N VAL A 121 -2.28 -3.43 -5.11
CA VAL A 121 -1.78 -4.10 -3.89
C VAL A 121 -2.79 -5.13 -3.39
N VAL A 122 -4.08 -4.77 -3.29
CA VAL A 122 -5.13 -5.70 -2.86
C VAL A 122 -5.25 -6.89 -3.82
N SER A 123 -5.21 -6.64 -5.13
CA SER A 123 -5.29 -7.68 -6.14
C SER A 123 -4.11 -8.66 -6.05
N VAL A 124 -2.87 -8.14 -6.04
CA VAL A 124 -1.65 -8.95 -5.98
C VAL A 124 -1.54 -9.71 -4.67
N ALA A 125 -1.89 -9.09 -3.53
CA ALA A 125 -1.83 -9.74 -2.22
C ALA A 125 -2.90 -10.85 -2.03
N SER A 126 -3.94 -10.84 -2.84
CA SER A 126 -5.01 -11.86 -2.82
C SER A 126 -4.78 -12.97 -3.85
N ASP A 127 -3.80 -12.80 -4.74
CA ASP A 127 -3.47 -13.77 -5.77
C ASP A 127 -2.59 -14.90 -5.20
N ARG A 128 -2.75 -16.11 -5.78
CA ARG A 128 -1.98 -17.30 -5.42
C ARG A 128 -0.89 -17.64 -6.45
N ASP A 129 -0.75 -16.85 -7.50
CA ASP A 129 0.35 -17.02 -8.46
C ASP A 129 1.69 -16.86 -7.72
N PRO A 130 2.64 -17.79 -7.89
CA PRO A 130 3.95 -17.70 -7.22
C PRO A 130 4.66 -16.37 -7.42
N ARG A 131 4.53 -15.76 -8.59
CA ARG A 131 5.12 -14.42 -8.89
C ARG A 131 4.50 -13.31 -8.04
N SER A 132 3.18 -13.36 -7.85
CA SER A 132 2.47 -12.42 -6.97
C SER A 132 2.88 -12.61 -5.52
N CYS A 133 3.00 -13.86 -5.05
CA CYS A 133 3.47 -14.18 -3.71
C CYS A 133 4.91 -13.68 -3.48
N GLU A 134 5.82 -13.91 -4.43
CA GLU A 134 7.20 -13.44 -4.38
C GLU A 134 7.27 -11.91 -4.37
N LEU A 135 6.52 -11.25 -5.24
CA LEU A 135 6.44 -9.78 -5.30
C LEU A 135 5.96 -9.16 -3.98
N ILE A 136 4.96 -9.76 -3.33
CA ILE A 136 4.51 -9.33 -1.99
C ILE A 136 5.57 -9.60 -0.94
N ALA A 137 6.19 -10.77 -0.94
CA ALA A 137 7.23 -11.13 0.03
C ALA A 137 8.42 -10.17 -0.05
N ASP A 138 8.91 -9.90 -1.25
CA ASP A 138 10.09 -9.03 -1.46
C ASP A 138 9.81 -7.59 -1.01
N ASN A 139 8.63 -7.07 -1.30
CA ASN A 139 8.30 -5.66 -1.04
C ASN A 139 7.75 -5.40 0.36
N TYR A 140 7.07 -6.36 0.99
CA TYR A 140 6.34 -6.10 2.24
C TYR A 140 6.83 -6.88 3.46
N ASP A 141 7.45 -8.07 3.31
CA ASP A 141 7.93 -8.85 4.45
C ASP A 141 8.98 -8.12 5.30
N PRO A 142 9.94 -7.36 4.73
CA PRO A 142 10.88 -6.59 5.55
C PRO A 142 10.17 -5.58 6.47
N VAL A 143 9.16 -4.89 5.94
CA VAL A 143 8.36 -3.92 6.70
C VAL A 143 7.47 -4.64 7.72
N ALA A 144 6.85 -5.75 7.33
CA ALA A 144 6.04 -6.57 8.22
C ALA A 144 6.82 -6.99 9.47
N ARG A 145 8.06 -7.49 9.30
CA ARG A 145 8.93 -7.87 10.42
C ARG A 145 9.24 -6.72 11.37
N ARG A 146 9.42 -5.50 10.85
CA ARG A 146 9.63 -4.28 11.65
C ARG A 146 8.40 -3.95 12.49
N PHE A 147 7.20 -3.95 11.90
CA PHE A 147 5.96 -3.69 12.63
C PHE A 147 5.61 -4.81 13.63
N ILE A 148 5.79 -6.08 13.27
CA ILE A 148 5.61 -7.20 14.20
C ILE A 148 6.51 -7.04 15.42
N SER A 149 7.78 -6.69 15.23
CA SER A 149 8.71 -6.42 16.32
C SER A 149 8.27 -5.22 17.18
N ALA A 150 7.76 -4.16 16.56
CA ALA A 150 7.21 -3.01 17.26
C ALA A 150 5.99 -3.39 18.11
N LEU A 151 5.04 -4.17 17.55
CA LEU A 151 3.85 -4.65 18.27
C LEU A 151 4.21 -5.47 19.51
N ILE A 152 5.18 -6.39 19.40
CA ILE A 152 5.68 -7.17 20.55
C ILE A 152 6.27 -6.25 21.64
N ARG A 153 6.98 -5.21 21.22
CA ARG A 153 7.64 -4.26 22.13
C ARG A 153 6.64 -3.38 22.89
N VAL A 154 5.56 -2.94 22.23
CA VAL A 154 4.56 -2.05 22.83
C VAL A 154 3.39 -2.77 23.50
N LEU A 155 3.24 -4.07 23.27
CA LEU A 155 2.20 -4.90 23.89
C LEU A 155 2.83 -6.08 24.65
N PRO A 156 3.31 -5.87 25.88
CA PRO A 156 3.92 -6.93 26.69
C PRO A 156 2.98 -8.13 26.86
N GLY A 157 3.51 -9.32 26.64
CA GLY A 157 2.76 -10.57 26.68
C GLY A 157 2.23 -11.04 25.31
N LEU A 158 2.32 -10.23 24.26
CA LEU A 158 2.03 -10.68 22.91
C LEU A 158 3.13 -11.64 22.42
N LYS A 159 2.75 -12.92 22.18
CA LYS A 159 3.70 -13.93 21.70
C LYS A 159 4.01 -13.75 20.22
N GLY A 160 5.20 -14.15 19.78
CA GLY A 160 5.65 -13.95 18.39
C GLY A 160 4.68 -14.51 17.34
N THR A 161 4.14 -15.73 17.55
CA THR A 161 3.15 -16.32 16.64
C THR A 161 1.82 -15.56 16.60
N ASP A 162 1.37 -15.02 17.74
CA ASP A 162 0.15 -14.23 17.82
C ASP A 162 0.37 -12.82 17.29
N ALA A 163 1.60 -12.27 17.42
CA ALA A 163 1.96 -11.01 16.78
C ALA A 163 1.91 -11.09 15.25
N VAL A 164 2.37 -12.20 14.66
CA VAL A 164 2.26 -12.44 13.21
C VAL A 164 0.80 -12.52 12.77
N ARG A 165 -0.04 -13.31 13.47
CA ARG A 165 -1.47 -13.39 13.18
C ARG A 165 -2.17 -12.04 13.33
N GLY A 166 -1.86 -11.35 14.44
CA GLY A 166 -2.42 -10.03 14.72
C GLY A 166 -2.03 -9.00 13.66
N TYR A 167 -0.77 -8.99 13.23
CA TYR A 167 -0.31 -8.15 12.12
C TYR A 167 -1.12 -8.42 10.84
N LEU A 168 -1.31 -9.69 10.46
CA LEU A 168 -2.09 -10.05 9.27
C LEU A 168 -3.55 -9.60 9.38
N PHE A 169 -4.16 -9.69 10.57
CA PHE A 169 -5.53 -9.20 10.77
C PHE A 169 -5.62 -7.68 10.66
N VAL A 170 -4.64 -6.96 11.21
CA VAL A 170 -4.55 -5.49 11.09
C VAL A 170 -4.37 -5.08 9.63
N ILE A 171 -3.49 -5.76 8.88
CA ILE A 171 -3.32 -5.51 7.44
C ILE A 171 -4.61 -5.80 6.69
N GLY A 172 -5.34 -6.87 7.03
CA GLY A 172 -6.65 -7.17 6.43
C GLY A 172 -7.66 -6.04 6.62
N VAL A 173 -7.70 -5.42 7.80
CA VAL A 173 -8.50 -4.21 8.04
C VAL A 173 -8.05 -3.08 7.11
N GLY A 174 -6.75 -2.77 7.08
CA GLY A 174 -6.19 -1.74 6.21
C GLY A 174 -6.49 -1.97 4.73
N MET A 175 -6.32 -3.20 4.24
CA MET A 175 -6.60 -3.57 2.83
C MET A 175 -8.07 -3.40 2.46
N THR A 176 -9.00 -3.65 3.39
CA THR A 176 -10.43 -3.46 3.15
C THR A 176 -10.78 -1.98 2.98
N ILE A 177 -10.07 -1.09 3.70
CA ILE A 177 -10.33 0.35 3.72
C ILE A 177 -9.60 1.07 2.59
N MET A 178 -8.36 0.67 2.28
CA MET A 178 -7.51 1.36 1.31
C MET A 178 -8.00 1.27 -0.15
N ALA A 179 -8.95 0.39 -0.45
CA ALA A 179 -9.54 0.24 -1.78
C ALA A 179 -11.07 0.46 -1.70
N PRO A 180 -11.53 1.70 -1.51
CA PRO A 180 -12.93 2.00 -1.28
C PRO A 180 -13.78 1.58 -2.48
N THR A 181 -14.93 0.98 -2.18
CA THR A 181 -15.88 0.47 -3.19
C THR A 181 -17.24 1.15 -3.13
N GLY A 182 -17.39 2.17 -2.30
CA GLY A 182 -18.67 2.79 -1.97
C GLY A 182 -19.61 1.87 -1.17
N ARG A 183 -19.09 0.72 -0.69
CA ARG A 183 -19.90 -0.24 0.08
C ARG A 183 -20.32 0.31 1.43
N LEU A 184 -19.44 1.04 2.11
CA LEU A 184 -19.72 1.67 3.39
C LEU A 184 -20.88 2.65 3.27
N ASN A 185 -20.84 3.53 2.27
CA ASN A 185 -21.89 4.49 1.97
C ASN A 185 -23.23 3.77 1.77
N ARG A 186 -23.28 2.75 0.91
CA ARG A 186 -24.52 1.99 0.65
C ARG A 186 -25.06 1.27 1.89
N LEU A 187 -24.21 0.63 2.70
CA LEU A 187 -24.65 -0.08 3.89
C LEU A 187 -25.10 0.84 5.01
N SER A 188 -24.55 2.04 5.10
CA SER A 188 -24.92 3.04 6.09
C SER A 188 -26.13 3.89 5.68
N GLY A 189 -26.59 3.77 4.42
CA GLY A 189 -27.57 4.70 3.85
C GLY A 189 -27.03 6.13 3.78
N ASP A 190 -25.80 6.25 3.27
CA ASP A 190 -25.04 7.49 3.11
C ASP A 190 -24.78 8.29 4.40
N ARG A 191 -24.85 7.61 5.55
CA ARG A 191 -24.51 8.20 6.86
C ARG A 191 -23.03 8.15 7.19
N CYS A 192 -22.26 7.30 6.49
CA CYS A 192 -20.81 7.20 6.58
C CYS A 192 -20.25 7.39 5.17
N ASP A 193 -19.09 8.02 5.09
CA ASP A 193 -18.36 8.21 3.85
C ASP A 193 -17.04 7.42 3.91
N ASP A 194 -16.83 6.50 2.96
CA ASP A 194 -15.56 5.77 2.88
C ASP A 194 -14.40 6.64 2.37
N ALA A 195 -14.67 7.85 1.88
CA ALA A 195 -13.67 8.86 1.55
C ALA A 195 -13.19 9.68 2.76
N ASP A 196 -13.88 9.60 3.90
CA ASP A 196 -13.44 10.25 5.15
C ASP A 196 -12.32 9.44 5.79
N THR A 197 -11.09 9.72 5.35
CA THR A 197 -9.87 9.02 5.76
C THR A 197 -9.62 9.10 7.26
N ASP A 198 -9.85 10.27 7.87
CA ASP A 198 -9.64 10.47 9.31
C ASP A 198 -10.63 9.65 10.12
N ALA A 199 -11.92 9.69 9.79
CA ALA A 199 -12.92 8.85 10.44
C ALA A 199 -12.60 7.36 10.30
N MET A 200 -12.12 6.92 9.12
CA MET A 200 -11.73 5.53 8.92
C MET A 200 -10.55 5.11 9.80
N VAL A 201 -9.53 5.95 9.95
CA VAL A 201 -8.38 5.70 10.84
C VAL A 201 -8.81 5.70 12.31
N ASP A 202 -9.61 6.68 12.73
CA ASP A 202 -10.09 6.86 14.12
C ASP A 202 -10.91 5.65 14.62
N HIS A 203 -11.54 4.90 13.70
CA HIS A 203 -12.25 3.67 14.01
C HIS A 203 -11.37 2.42 13.85
N ALA A 204 -10.53 2.34 12.81
CA ALA A 204 -9.71 1.17 12.53
C ALA A 204 -8.62 0.96 13.59
N VAL A 205 -7.99 2.02 14.10
CA VAL A 205 -6.91 1.93 15.09
C VAL A 205 -7.40 1.36 16.42
N PRO A 206 -8.46 1.89 17.08
CA PRO A 206 -8.98 1.29 18.31
C PRO A 206 -9.50 -0.13 18.13
N PHE A 207 -10.15 -0.43 16.99
CA PHE A 207 -10.61 -1.77 16.65
C PHE A 207 -9.46 -2.76 16.58
N ALA A 208 -8.40 -2.42 15.86
CA ALA A 208 -7.20 -3.25 15.74
C ALA A 208 -6.48 -3.41 17.10
N ALA A 209 -6.38 -2.34 17.90
CA ALA A 209 -5.77 -2.37 19.22
C ALA A 209 -6.53 -3.29 20.18
N ALA A 210 -7.85 -3.22 20.19
CA ALA A 210 -8.69 -4.12 20.99
C ALA A 210 -8.50 -5.58 20.56
N GLY A 211 -8.46 -5.84 19.25
CA GLY A 211 -8.17 -7.17 18.69
C GLY A 211 -6.83 -7.73 19.17
N LEU A 212 -5.76 -6.95 19.08
CA LEU A 212 -4.43 -7.37 19.53
C LEU A 212 -4.37 -7.62 21.05
N ARG A 213 -5.00 -6.77 21.87
CA ARG A 213 -5.08 -6.97 23.33
C ARG A 213 -5.78 -8.25 23.70
N SER A 214 -6.75 -8.72 22.91
CA SER A 214 -7.46 -9.97 23.15
C SER A 214 -6.55 -11.20 23.12
N PHE A 215 -5.47 -11.20 22.34
CA PHE A 215 -4.48 -12.28 22.33
C PHE A 215 -3.76 -12.41 23.66
N VAL A 216 -3.38 -11.29 24.29
CA VAL A 216 -2.69 -11.27 25.58
C VAL A 216 -3.62 -11.76 26.69
N THR A 217 -4.86 -11.28 26.74
CA THR A 217 -5.87 -11.68 27.73
C THR A 217 -6.19 -13.18 27.64
N ARG A 218 -6.25 -13.72 26.42
CA ARG A 218 -6.50 -15.16 26.19
C ARG A 218 -5.31 -16.01 26.65
N ALA A 219 -4.08 -15.57 26.42
CA ALA A 219 -2.89 -16.28 26.85
C ALA A 219 -2.80 -16.37 28.40
N ALA A 220 -3.13 -15.28 29.11
CA ALA A 220 -3.17 -15.26 30.56
C ALA A 220 -4.21 -16.23 31.14
N LYS A 221 -5.39 -16.35 30.53
CA LYS A 221 -6.43 -17.33 30.96
C LYS A 221 -6.05 -18.77 30.70
N ASN A 222 -5.29 -19.06 29.65
CA ASN A 222 -4.87 -20.43 29.30
C ASN A 222 -3.62 -20.87 30.08
N GLY A 223 -2.82 -19.95 30.61
CA GLY A 223 -1.64 -20.25 31.44
C GLY A 223 -1.98 -20.52 32.93
N LEU A 224 -3.24 -20.30 33.33
CA LEU A 224 -3.77 -20.58 34.68
C LEU A 224 -4.49 -21.94 34.78
N ARG A 225 -4.45 -22.76 33.73
CA ARG A 225 -4.92 -24.15 33.70
C ARG A 225 -3.75 -25.11 33.53
#